data_515b31ed9270ef8ed487dd30a5027cba
#
_entry.id   515b31ed9270ef8ed487dd30a5027cba
#
_cell.length_a   1.000
_cell.length_b   1.000
_cell.length_c   1.000
_cell.angle_alpha   90.00
_cell.angle_beta   90.00
_cell.angle_gamma   90.00
#
_symmetry.space_group_name_H-M   'P 1'
#
loop_
_entity.id
_entity.type
_entity.pdbx_description
1 polymer ?
#
loop_
_entity_poly.entity_id
_entity_poly.type
_entity_poly.pdbx_seq_one_letter_code
_entity_poly.pdbx_strand_id
1 'polypeptide(L)'
;NSQVEEARAALTSREAELSKTRLGAPKYGIVTSLTKEEGEMALGGMFNPGVLMTIADLSFMEVLVDVNENDVVTINIGDTTEIEIEAFPDTIFYGIVSEIAHTAQNLSMGGQQQVTNFKVKVKIFDPPKRIRPGMSSTVNIISETIKNTISIPIQALTSRPENYQKLNGNKKDGKKWENKDEGESYSNIKESLDVVFVLVDDFDGEKALEGEKYALVRPVHVGLSSEDHYSVKTGLKDEELIVTGRFRILSKELQHGMKVKYEDESSSD
;
A
#
# COMPACT_ATOMS: atom_id res chain seq x y z
N ASN A 1 40.35 31.44 -54.33
CA ASN A 1 39.19 30.75 -53.70
C ASN A 1 39.45 30.30 -52.26
N SER A 2 40.69 29.85 -51.91
CA SER A 2 40.97 29.37 -50.52
C SER A 2 40.82 30.45 -49.46
N GLN A 3 41.25 31.69 -49.72
CA GLN A 3 41.08 32.81 -48.78
C GLN A 3 39.62 33.16 -48.48
N VAL A 4 38.73 33.00 -49.46
CA VAL A 4 37.31 33.23 -49.29
C VAL A 4 36.68 32.13 -48.44
N GLU A 5 37.10 30.86 -48.62
CA GLU A 5 36.61 29.72 -47.84
C GLU A 5 37.11 29.80 -46.39
N GLU A 6 38.36 30.22 -46.17
CA GLU A 6 38.89 30.43 -44.85
C GLU A 6 38.19 31.56 -44.10
N ALA A 7 37.88 32.70 -44.77
CA ALA A 7 37.12 33.78 -44.18
C ALA A 7 35.65 33.36 -43.84
N ARG A 8 35.06 32.52 -44.68
CA ARG A 8 33.70 31.96 -44.38
C ARG A 8 33.71 31.03 -43.21
N ALA A 9 34.70 30.15 -43.11
CA ALA A 9 34.88 29.24 -41.98
C ALA A 9 35.08 30.02 -40.67
N ALA A 10 35.88 31.10 -40.68
CA ALA A 10 36.09 31.97 -39.56
C ALA A 10 34.80 32.69 -39.13
N LEU A 11 34.01 33.22 -40.12
CA LEU A 11 32.72 33.82 -39.85
C LEU A 11 31.78 32.83 -39.19
N THR A 12 31.60 31.66 -39.74
CA THR A 12 30.74 30.58 -39.19
C THR A 12 31.14 30.20 -37.78
N SER A 13 32.44 30.13 -37.50
CA SER A 13 32.92 29.87 -36.13
C SER A 13 32.53 31.00 -35.16
N ARG A 14 32.67 32.25 -35.57
CA ARG A 14 32.28 33.40 -34.73
C ARG A 14 30.78 33.51 -34.53
N GLU A 15 30.01 33.20 -35.52
CA GLU A 15 28.53 33.12 -35.41
C GLU A 15 28.10 32.02 -34.44
N ALA A 16 28.76 30.86 -34.50
CA ALA A 16 28.51 29.74 -33.56
C ALA A 16 28.90 30.12 -32.12
N GLU A 17 30.02 30.86 -31.93
CA GLU A 17 30.39 31.38 -30.61
C GLU A 17 29.34 32.38 -30.10
N LEU A 18 28.88 33.30 -30.94
CA LEU A 18 27.85 34.27 -30.58
C LEU A 18 26.52 33.60 -30.23
N SER A 19 26.14 32.54 -30.97
CA SER A 19 24.90 31.79 -30.69
C SER A 19 24.88 31.15 -29.30
N LYS A 20 26.07 30.71 -28.82
CA LYS A 20 26.22 30.13 -27.47
C LYS A 20 26.05 31.14 -26.35
N THR A 21 26.19 32.45 -26.63
CA THR A 21 26.00 33.50 -25.62
C THR A 21 24.53 33.90 -25.44
N ARG A 22 23.66 33.48 -26.36
CA ARG A 22 22.21 33.69 -26.31
C ARG A 22 21.51 32.40 -25.98
N LEU A 23 21.12 32.24 -24.71
CA LEU A 23 20.42 31.06 -24.24
C LEU A 23 18.91 31.32 -24.32
N GLY A 24 18.22 30.53 -25.10
CA GLY A 24 16.76 30.53 -25.20
C GLY A 24 16.16 29.33 -24.46
N ALA A 25 14.95 29.47 -23.93
CA ALA A 25 14.23 28.38 -23.33
C ALA A 25 13.91 27.31 -24.41
N PRO A 26 14.28 26.05 -24.22
CA PRO A 26 14.04 24.99 -25.21
C PRO A 26 12.56 24.58 -25.30
N LYS A 27 11.76 24.87 -24.28
CA LYS A 27 10.34 24.54 -24.18
C LYS A 27 9.56 25.65 -23.50
N TYR A 28 8.26 25.69 -23.74
CA TYR A 28 7.34 26.52 -22.97
C TYR A 28 7.23 25.96 -21.55
N GLY A 29 7.12 26.85 -20.56
CA GLY A 29 7.03 26.46 -19.18
C GLY A 29 7.15 27.62 -18.21
N ILE A 30 7.19 27.32 -16.93
CA ILE A 30 7.36 28.28 -15.84
C ILE A 30 8.77 28.11 -15.27
N VAL A 31 9.44 29.21 -14.96
CA VAL A 31 10.74 29.17 -14.26
C VAL A 31 10.49 28.69 -12.83
N THR A 32 10.99 27.50 -12.49
CA THR A 32 10.84 26.92 -11.17
C THR A 32 12.00 27.22 -10.25
N SER A 33 13.18 27.46 -10.80
CA SER A 33 14.37 27.84 -10.04
C SER A 33 15.23 28.78 -10.87
N LEU A 34 15.68 29.85 -10.26
CA LEU A 34 16.68 30.77 -10.80
C LEU A 34 17.95 30.59 -9.96
N THR A 35 18.98 30.01 -10.55
CA THR A 35 20.25 29.70 -9.86
C THR A 35 21.24 30.84 -9.97
N LYS A 36 21.13 31.67 -11.02
CA LYS A 36 22.02 32.79 -11.29
C LYS A 36 21.23 34.05 -11.48
N GLU A 37 21.64 35.14 -10.80
CA GLU A 37 21.06 36.46 -10.93
C GLU A 37 21.77 37.31 -11.98
N GLU A 38 21.14 38.40 -12.39
CA GLU A 38 21.72 39.34 -13.34
C GLU A 38 23.00 39.96 -12.77
N GLY A 39 24.09 39.94 -13.53
CA GLY A 39 25.40 40.39 -13.10
C GLY A 39 26.29 39.30 -12.49
N GLU A 40 25.80 38.14 -12.24
CA GLU A 40 26.63 36.99 -11.79
C GLU A 40 27.36 36.32 -12.96
N MET A 41 28.57 35.84 -12.67
CA MET A 41 29.36 35.11 -13.66
C MET A 41 28.76 33.72 -13.91
N ALA A 42 28.34 33.47 -15.13
CA ALA A 42 27.92 32.16 -15.59
C ALA A 42 29.15 31.35 -16.07
N LEU A 43 29.64 30.48 -15.22
CA LEU A 43 30.73 29.58 -15.61
C LEU A 43 30.11 28.44 -16.44
N GLY A 44 30.31 28.51 -17.75
CA GLY A 44 29.96 27.46 -18.69
C GLY A 44 31.22 26.90 -19.30
N GLY A 45 31.60 25.70 -18.95
CA GLY A 45 32.75 25.00 -19.51
C GLY A 45 32.45 23.53 -19.76
N MET A 46 33.29 22.88 -20.58
CA MET A 46 33.12 21.47 -20.91
C MET A 46 33.18 20.55 -19.67
N PHE A 47 33.80 21.00 -18.57
CA PHE A 47 34.01 20.23 -17.37
C PHE A 47 33.08 20.58 -16.20
N ASN A 48 32.37 21.70 -16.26
CA ASN A 48 31.47 22.13 -15.18
C ASN A 48 30.33 22.99 -15.75
N PRO A 49 29.28 22.34 -16.31
CA PRO A 49 28.13 23.07 -16.83
C PRO A 49 27.35 23.68 -15.65
N GLY A 50 27.30 25.02 -15.62
CA GLY A 50 26.49 25.75 -14.63
C GLY A 50 25.03 25.80 -15.05
N VAL A 51 24.12 25.42 -14.18
CA VAL A 51 22.66 25.61 -14.36
C VAL A 51 22.34 27.07 -14.09
N LEU A 52 21.72 27.76 -15.04
CA LEU A 52 21.30 29.16 -14.91
C LEU A 52 19.90 29.26 -14.30
N MET A 53 18.97 28.50 -14.86
CA MET A 53 17.60 28.42 -14.40
C MET A 53 17.00 27.06 -14.79
N THR A 54 15.96 26.67 -14.09
CA THR A 54 15.18 25.49 -14.40
C THR A 54 13.79 25.90 -14.86
N ILE A 55 13.36 25.37 -16.01
CA ILE A 55 12.03 25.61 -16.58
C ILE A 55 11.28 24.29 -16.57
N ALA A 56 10.09 24.26 -15.99
CA ALA A 56 9.23 23.08 -15.96
C ALA A 56 7.87 23.39 -16.58
N ASP A 57 7.33 22.38 -17.27
CA ASP A 57 5.94 22.37 -17.69
C ASP A 57 5.10 21.79 -16.56
N LEU A 58 4.26 22.64 -15.97
CA LEU A 58 3.39 22.25 -14.86
C LEU A 58 2.03 21.70 -15.32
N SER A 59 1.84 21.54 -16.61
CA SER A 59 0.59 20.94 -17.15
C SER A 59 0.48 19.45 -16.83
N PHE A 60 1.62 18.79 -16.61
CA PHE A 60 1.72 17.39 -16.25
C PHE A 60 2.52 17.25 -14.97
N MET A 61 1.89 16.65 -13.98
CA MET A 61 2.54 16.37 -12.70
C MET A 61 2.59 14.87 -12.49
N GLU A 62 3.73 14.41 -12.00
CA GLU A 62 3.96 13.02 -11.66
C GLU A 62 4.45 12.95 -10.21
N VAL A 63 3.98 11.94 -9.48
CA VAL A 63 4.50 11.58 -8.16
C VAL A 63 5.49 10.44 -8.36
N LEU A 64 6.63 10.58 -7.72
CA LEU A 64 7.66 9.55 -7.70
C LEU A 64 7.61 8.84 -6.34
N VAL A 65 7.24 7.58 -6.35
CA VAL A 65 7.04 6.77 -5.14
C VAL A 65 8.13 5.70 -5.05
N ASP A 66 8.67 5.50 -3.85
CA ASP A 66 9.58 4.40 -3.58
C ASP A 66 8.79 3.22 -3.00
N VAL A 67 8.67 2.13 -3.77
CA VAL A 67 7.92 0.92 -3.42
C VAL A 67 8.90 -0.21 -3.10
N ASN A 68 8.59 -0.97 -2.04
CA ASN A 68 9.40 -2.11 -1.64
C ASN A 68 9.37 -3.24 -2.69
N GLU A 69 10.44 -4.04 -2.77
CA GLU A 69 10.58 -5.17 -3.68
C GLU A 69 9.42 -6.19 -3.57
N ASN A 70 8.92 -6.43 -2.36
CA ASN A 70 7.84 -7.39 -2.15
C ASN A 70 6.49 -6.89 -2.71
N ASP A 71 6.27 -5.58 -2.68
CA ASP A 71 5.01 -4.96 -3.05
C ASP A 71 4.96 -4.62 -4.54
N VAL A 72 6.11 -4.27 -5.15
CA VAL A 72 6.17 -3.87 -6.56
C VAL A 72 5.73 -4.98 -7.52
N VAL A 73 5.86 -6.25 -7.11
CA VAL A 73 5.45 -7.41 -7.92
C VAL A 73 3.93 -7.44 -8.16
N THR A 74 3.15 -6.89 -7.25
CA THR A 74 1.68 -6.85 -7.33
C THR A 74 1.16 -5.66 -8.13
N ILE A 75 2.00 -4.66 -8.38
CA ILE A 75 1.62 -3.41 -9.05
C ILE A 75 1.75 -3.57 -10.56
N ASN A 76 0.73 -3.09 -11.27
CA ASN A 76 0.71 -3.08 -12.73
C ASN A 76 0.62 -1.64 -13.26
N ILE A 77 1.14 -1.44 -14.48
CA ILE A 77 0.95 -0.17 -15.18
C ILE A 77 -0.54 0.00 -15.48
N GLY A 78 -1.09 1.15 -15.11
CA GLY A 78 -2.51 1.45 -15.25
C GLY A 78 -3.32 1.27 -13.96
N ASP A 79 -2.74 0.77 -12.88
CA ASP A 79 -3.40 0.69 -11.57
C ASP A 79 -3.80 2.07 -11.08
N THR A 80 -5.00 2.15 -10.51
CA THR A 80 -5.55 3.40 -9.96
C THR A 80 -4.86 3.72 -8.64
N THR A 81 -4.61 5.00 -8.41
CA THR A 81 -3.94 5.47 -7.20
C THR A 81 -4.70 6.60 -6.54
N GLU A 82 -4.68 6.62 -5.23
CA GLU A 82 -5.11 7.72 -4.38
C GLU A 82 -3.88 8.43 -3.84
N ILE A 83 -3.82 9.73 -4.02
CA ILE A 83 -2.65 10.56 -3.73
C ILE A 83 -3.05 11.60 -2.70
N GLU A 84 -2.40 11.57 -1.57
CA GLU A 84 -2.53 12.57 -0.53
C GLU A 84 -1.28 13.44 -0.51
N ILE A 85 -1.44 14.74 -0.64
CA ILE A 85 -0.34 15.69 -0.62
C ILE A 85 -0.36 16.40 0.74
N GLU A 86 0.76 16.39 1.46
CA GLU A 86 0.85 16.98 2.81
C GLU A 86 0.40 18.44 2.87
N ALA A 87 0.59 19.19 1.78
CA ALA A 87 0.16 20.59 1.69
C ALA A 87 -1.38 20.74 1.53
N PHE A 88 -2.11 19.67 1.28
CA PHE A 88 -3.56 19.66 1.05
C PHE A 88 -4.21 18.48 1.78
N PRO A 89 -4.24 18.49 3.14
CA PRO A 89 -4.62 17.33 3.94
C PRO A 89 -6.08 16.89 3.77
N ASP A 90 -6.96 17.82 3.33
CA ASP A 90 -8.40 17.53 3.17
C ASP A 90 -8.77 17.14 1.72
N THR A 91 -7.77 16.84 0.87
CA THR A 91 -8.03 16.60 -0.55
C THR A 91 -7.28 15.38 -1.03
N ILE A 92 -8.02 14.38 -1.51
CA ILE A 92 -7.47 13.19 -2.17
C ILE A 92 -7.46 13.44 -3.67
N PHE A 93 -6.30 13.26 -4.29
CA PHE A 93 -6.13 13.31 -5.73
C PHE A 93 -6.07 11.91 -6.30
N TYR A 94 -6.57 11.72 -7.49
CA TYR A 94 -6.54 10.44 -8.17
C TYR A 94 -5.49 10.44 -9.29
N GLY A 95 -4.89 9.28 -9.49
CA GLY A 95 -3.89 9.08 -10.52
C GLY A 95 -3.86 7.65 -11.05
N ILE A 96 -2.92 7.40 -11.93
CA ILE A 96 -2.62 6.07 -12.46
C ILE A 96 -1.12 5.82 -12.44
N VAL A 97 -0.74 4.55 -12.24
CA VAL A 97 0.64 4.11 -12.41
C VAL A 97 1.01 4.23 -13.89
N SER A 98 1.99 5.09 -14.19
CA SER A 98 2.45 5.33 -15.55
C SER A 98 3.69 4.54 -15.92
N GLU A 99 4.60 4.33 -14.96
CA GLU A 99 5.87 3.64 -15.20
C GLU A 99 6.36 2.98 -13.91
N ILE A 100 6.95 1.79 -14.04
CA ILE A 100 7.61 1.07 -12.96
C ILE A 100 9.08 0.91 -13.37
N ALA A 101 10.01 1.39 -12.53
CA ALA A 101 11.43 1.28 -12.83
C ALA A 101 11.89 -0.20 -12.81
N HIS A 102 12.64 -0.61 -13.82
CA HIS A 102 13.19 -1.96 -13.89
C HIS A 102 14.46 -2.17 -13.04
N THR A 103 14.99 -1.10 -12.46
CA THR A 103 16.20 -1.15 -11.66
C THR A 103 15.93 -0.68 -10.25
N ALA A 104 16.27 -1.49 -9.28
CA ALA A 104 16.18 -1.15 -7.87
C ALA A 104 17.21 -0.07 -7.49
N GLN A 105 16.82 0.83 -6.62
CA GLN A 105 17.74 1.76 -5.96
C GLN A 105 18.09 1.22 -4.59
N ASN A 106 19.36 0.84 -4.43
CA ASN A 106 19.89 0.41 -3.14
C ASN A 106 20.29 1.66 -2.35
N LEU A 107 19.53 2.05 -1.37
CA LEU A 107 19.91 3.06 -0.40
C LEU A 107 20.88 2.44 0.59
N SER A 108 22.18 2.46 0.27
CA SER A 108 23.24 2.11 1.21
C SER A 108 23.37 3.19 2.26
N MET A 109 22.61 3.11 3.32
CA MET A 109 22.79 3.94 4.50
C MET A 109 23.58 3.14 5.53
N GLY A 110 24.91 3.25 5.49
CA GLY A 110 25.83 2.89 6.57
C GLY A 110 25.48 1.68 7.43
N GLY A 111 25.57 0.44 6.88
CA GLY A 111 25.83 -0.74 7.73
C GLY A 111 24.65 -1.49 8.32
N GLN A 112 23.39 -1.16 8.07
CA GLN A 112 22.24 -1.94 8.52
C GLN A 112 21.15 -2.02 7.46
N GLN A 113 20.68 -3.23 7.21
CA GLN A 113 19.56 -3.65 6.37
C GLN A 113 19.41 -2.87 5.05
N GLN A 114 19.88 -3.46 3.99
CA GLN A 114 19.71 -2.96 2.63
C GLN A 114 18.24 -3.09 2.23
N VAL A 115 17.50 -1.99 2.25
CA VAL A 115 16.14 -1.96 1.74
C VAL A 115 16.21 -1.73 0.23
N THR A 116 15.67 -2.68 -0.51
CA THR A 116 15.59 -2.61 -1.97
C THR A 116 14.25 -1.96 -2.35
N ASN A 117 14.30 -0.76 -2.93
CA ASN A 117 13.13 -0.05 -3.38
C ASN A 117 13.14 0.17 -4.90
N PHE A 118 11.97 0.13 -5.51
CA PHE A 118 11.75 0.44 -6.92
C PHE A 118 11.00 1.76 -7.04
N LYS A 119 11.41 2.59 -8.00
CA LYS A 119 10.71 3.83 -8.28
C LYS A 119 9.51 3.58 -9.18
N VAL A 120 8.36 4.01 -8.70
CA VAL A 120 7.10 3.99 -9.45
C VAL A 120 6.68 5.42 -9.74
N LYS A 121 6.37 5.71 -11.00
CA LYS A 121 5.82 7.00 -11.42
C LYS A 121 4.31 6.91 -11.50
N VAL A 122 3.65 7.82 -10.83
CA VAL A 122 2.20 7.96 -10.82
C VAL A 122 1.82 9.28 -11.45
N LYS A 123 1.02 9.24 -12.49
CA LYS A 123 0.50 10.44 -13.16
C LYS A 123 -0.76 10.91 -12.45
N ILE A 124 -0.77 12.17 -12.02
CA ILE A 124 -1.94 12.78 -11.38
C ILE A 124 -2.95 13.21 -12.47
N PHE A 125 -4.23 12.93 -12.22
CA PHE A 125 -5.31 13.48 -13.02
C PHE A 125 -5.65 14.90 -12.54
N ASP A 126 -5.73 15.82 -13.48
CA ASP A 126 -6.16 17.22 -13.25
C ASP A 126 -5.46 17.90 -12.05
N PRO A 127 -4.11 18.02 -12.09
CA PRO A 127 -3.37 18.60 -10.99
C PRO A 127 -3.75 20.07 -10.78
N PRO A 128 -4.12 20.51 -9.56
CA PRO A 128 -4.44 21.88 -9.31
C PRO A 128 -3.20 22.77 -9.48
N LYS A 129 -3.38 23.98 -10.01
CA LYS A 129 -2.30 24.94 -10.30
C LYS A 129 -1.45 25.35 -9.09
N ARG A 130 -1.89 25.00 -7.88
CA ARG A 130 -1.20 25.32 -6.61
C ARG A 130 -0.17 24.28 -6.21
N ILE A 131 -0.18 23.09 -6.79
CA ILE A 131 0.82 22.06 -6.54
C ILE A 131 2.15 22.51 -7.15
N ARG A 132 3.22 22.29 -6.43
CA ARG A 132 4.59 22.63 -6.86
C ARG A 132 5.47 21.39 -6.85
N PRO A 133 6.43 21.28 -7.77
CA PRO A 133 7.44 20.23 -7.71
C PRO A 133 8.20 20.28 -6.37
N GLY A 134 8.46 19.10 -5.81
CA GLY A 134 9.15 18.95 -4.52
C GLY A 134 8.25 18.91 -3.29
N MET A 135 6.93 18.93 -3.46
CA MET A 135 5.99 18.67 -2.35
C MET A 135 6.01 17.18 -1.99
N SER A 136 5.90 16.89 -0.69
CA SER A 136 5.76 15.52 -0.17
C SER A 136 4.35 15.01 -0.37
N SER A 137 4.23 13.73 -0.67
CA SER A 137 2.94 13.07 -0.88
C SER A 137 3.01 11.59 -0.49
N THR A 138 1.88 11.07 -0.05
CA THR A 138 1.63 9.65 0.19
C THR A 138 0.73 9.12 -0.92
N VAL A 139 1.01 7.91 -1.39
CA VAL A 139 0.25 7.30 -2.48
C VAL A 139 -0.22 5.91 -2.07
N ASN A 140 -1.52 5.68 -2.16
CA ASN A 140 -2.14 4.38 -2.01
C ASN A 140 -2.40 3.81 -3.41
N ILE A 141 -1.73 2.72 -3.78
CA ILE A 141 -1.88 2.06 -5.08
C ILE A 141 -2.86 0.91 -4.92
N ILE A 142 -3.96 0.96 -5.69
CA ILE A 142 -5.00 -0.08 -5.70
C ILE A 142 -4.61 -1.10 -6.77
N SER A 143 -3.94 -2.18 -6.34
CA SER A 143 -3.43 -3.21 -7.25
C SER A 143 -4.51 -4.19 -7.72
N GLU A 144 -5.51 -4.47 -6.88
CA GLU A 144 -6.59 -5.38 -7.23
C GLU A 144 -7.89 -4.97 -6.51
N THR A 145 -9.02 -5.12 -7.20
CA THR A 145 -10.34 -4.87 -6.64
C THR A 145 -11.26 -6.06 -6.90
N ILE A 146 -11.73 -6.70 -5.84
CA ILE A 146 -12.74 -7.75 -5.94
C ILE A 146 -14.11 -7.15 -5.65
N LYS A 147 -15.04 -7.28 -6.61
CA LYS A 147 -16.42 -6.86 -6.44
C LYS A 147 -17.29 -8.04 -5.99
N ASN A 148 -18.32 -7.76 -5.19
CA ASN A 148 -19.29 -8.75 -4.74
C ASN A 148 -18.66 -9.94 -3.97
N THR A 149 -17.81 -9.64 -3.01
CA THR A 149 -17.22 -10.61 -2.10
C THR A 149 -17.64 -10.34 -0.66
N ILE A 150 -17.76 -11.40 0.13
CA ILE A 150 -17.95 -11.23 1.57
C ILE A 150 -16.64 -10.70 2.15
N SER A 151 -16.71 -9.63 2.91
CA SER A 151 -15.57 -9.08 3.63
C SER A 151 -15.78 -9.20 5.13
N ILE A 152 -14.71 -9.49 5.84
CA ILE A 152 -14.70 -9.59 7.30
C ILE A 152 -13.64 -8.65 7.87
N PRO A 153 -13.90 -7.97 9.00
CA PRO A 153 -12.88 -7.18 9.68
C PRO A 153 -11.68 -8.05 10.09
N ILE A 154 -10.48 -7.50 10.01
CA ILE A 154 -9.24 -8.21 10.40
C ILE A 154 -9.36 -8.76 11.83
N GLN A 155 -10.06 -8.04 12.72
CA GLN A 155 -10.26 -8.43 14.12
C GLN A 155 -11.12 -9.69 14.30
N ALA A 156 -11.89 -10.11 13.29
CA ALA A 156 -12.71 -11.33 13.36
C ALA A 156 -11.92 -12.61 13.05
N LEU A 157 -10.77 -12.48 12.37
CA LEU A 157 -9.96 -13.61 11.94
C LEU A 157 -9.07 -14.10 13.08
N THR A 158 -9.05 -15.39 13.33
CA THR A 158 -8.12 -16.04 14.25
C THR A 158 -7.62 -17.35 13.68
N SER A 159 -6.46 -17.81 14.14
CA SER A 159 -5.87 -19.07 13.68
C SER A 159 -6.03 -20.15 14.75
N ARG A 160 -6.46 -21.35 14.34
CA ARG A 160 -6.64 -22.53 15.19
C ARG A 160 -6.02 -23.78 14.55
N PRO A 161 -5.52 -24.73 15.36
CA PRO A 161 -5.04 -25.99 14.84
C PRO A 161 -6.19 -26.77 14.17
N GLU A 162 -5.89 -27.52 13.10
CA GLU A 162 -6.87 -28.26 12.28
C GLU A 162 -7.81 -29.17 13.09
N ASN A 163 -7.34 -29.75 14.17
CA ASN A 163 -8.11 -30.66 15.02
C ASN A 163 -8.89 -29.95 16.17
N TYR A 164 -8.97 -28.60 16.13
CA TYR A 164 -9.62 -27.81 17.18
C TYR A 164 -11.10 -28.20 17.42
N GLN A 165 -11.85 -28.51 16.37
CA GLN A 165 -13.25 -28.96 16.48
C GLN A 165 -13.37 -30.31 17.15
N LYS A 166 -12.43 -31.23 16.91
CA LYS A 166 -12.42 -32.59 17.52
C LYS A 166 -12.04 -32.55 18.99
N LEU A 167 -11.20 -31.60 19.38
CA LEU A 167 -10.78 -31.44 20.77
C LEU A 167 -11.91 -30.91 21.66
N ASN A 168 -12.83 -30.10 21.12
CA ASN A 168 -13.93 -29.51 21.89
C ASN A 168 -15.27 -30.30 21.77
N GLY A 169 -15.43 -31.19 20.78
CA GLY A 169 -16.65 -31.94 20.56
C GLY A 169 -16.87 -33.14 21.51
N ASN A 170 -15.94 -33.50 22.40
CA ASN A 170 -16.02 -34.69 23.23
C ASN A 170 -16.18 -34.36 24.74
N LYS A 171 -16.97 -33.34 25.11
CA LYS A 171 -17.37 -33.10 26.49
C LYS A 171 -18.70 -33.80 26.83
N LYS A 172 -18.76 -35.12 26.70
CA LYS A 172 -19.86 -35.90 27.35
C LYS A 172 -19.49 -36.43 28.74
N ASP A 173 -18.27 -36.28 29.21
CA ASP A 173 -17.88 -36.64 30.56
C ASP A 173 -17.20 -35.50 31.26
N GLY A 174 -17.82 -35.06 32.35
CA GLY A 174 -17.46 -33.91 33.18
C GLY A 174 -16.08 -34.00 33.86
N LYS A 175 -15.02 -34.33 33.17
CA LYS A 175 -13.64 -34.24 33.62
C LYS A 175 -13.04 -32.94 33.25
N LYS A 176 -12.86 -32.09 34.28
CA LYS A 176 -12.03 -30.92 34.30
C LYS A 176 -10.65 -31.26 33.70
N TRP A 177 -10.25 -30.57 32.63
CA TRP A 177 -8.90 -30.68 32.12
C TRP A 177 -7.96 -30.02 33.15
N GLU A 178 -7.27 -30.83 33.93
CA GLU A 178 -6.05 -30.39 34.62
C GLU A 178 -4.98 -30.21 33.57
N ASN A 179 -4.35 -29.03 33.57
CA ASN A 179 -3.14 -28.73 32.82
C ASN A 179 -2.09 -29.79 33.18
N LYS A 180 -1.94 -30.80 32.35
CA LYS A 180 -0.82 -31.73 32.40
C LYS A 180 0.20 -31.27 31.39
N ASP A 181 1.28 -30.79 31.99
CA ASP A 181 2.64 -30.72 31.51
C ASP A 181 2.98 -29.83 30.31
N GLU A 182 3.58 -28.74 30.66
CA GLU A 182 4.63 -28.06 29.93
C GLU A 182 5.71 -29.07 29.51
N GLY A 183 5.58 -29.73 28.40
CA GLY A 183 6.62 -30.66 27.96
C GLY A 183 6.42 -31.43 26.67
N GLU A 184 5.24 -31.43 26.08
CA GLU A 184 5.09 -32.06 24.78
C GLU A 184 5.34 -31.06 23.65
N SER A 185 6.43 -31.34 22.97
CA SER A 185 6.97 -30.66 21.81
C SER A 185 5.87 -30.32 20.78
N TYR A 186 5.68 -29.04 20.51
CA TYR A 186 4.81 -28.50 19.47
C TYR A 186 5.25 -28.88 18.02
N SER A 187 6.07 -29.92 17.88
CA SER A 187 6.66 -30.33 16.59
C SER A 187 5.73 -31.10 15.64
N ASN A 188 4.44 -31.31 15.99
CA ASN A 188 3.48 -32.03 15.14
C ASN A 188 2.17 -31.28 14.86
N ILE A 189 2.10 -29.96 15.06
CA ILE A 189 0.96 -29.16 14.60
C ILE A 189 1.16 -28.89 13.08
N LYS A 190 0.74 -29.83 12.28
CA LYS A 190 0.59 -29.66 10.84
C LYS A 190 -0.64 -28.79 10.61
N GLU A 191 -0.43 -27.61 10.05
CA GLU A 191 -1.40 -26.66 9.52
C GLU A 191 -2.33 -26.00 10.56
N SER A 192 -2.15 -24.71 10.73
CA SER A 192 -3.12 -23.84 11.39
C SER A 192 -4.12 -23.38 10.33
N LEU A 193 -5.41 -23.50 10.65
CA LEU A 193 -6.50 -23.01 9.80
C LEU A 193 -6.94 -21.64 10.27
N ASP A 194 -7.22 -20.79 9.30
CA ASP A 194 -7.88 -19.53 9.56
C ASP A 194 -9.36 -19.78 9.83
N VAL A 195 -9.84 -19.27 10.95
CA VAL A 195 -11.20 -19.49 11.42
C VAL A 195 -11.85 -18.20 11.88
N VAL A 196 -13.17 -18.19 11.77
CA VAL A 196 -14.03 -17.10 12.27
C VAL A 196 -15.07 -17.72 13.21
N PHE A 197 -15.49 -16.98 14.21
CA PHE A 197 -16.61 -17.36 15.06
C PHE A 197 -17.91 -16.79 14.52
N VAL A 198 -18.83 -17.67 14.15
CA VAL A 198 -20.17 -17.34 13.67
C VAL A 198 -21.18 -17.51 14.80
N LEU A 199 -22.08 -16.55 14.96
CA LEU A 199 -23.13 -16.60 15.96
C LEU A 199 -24.37 -17.32 15.40
N VAL A 200 -24.85 -18.31 16.14
CA VAL A 200 -26.06 -19.05 15.81
C VAL A 200 -27.02 -19.12 17.00
N ASP A 201 -28.30 -19.23 16.71
CA ASP A 201 -29.35 -19.30 17.74
C ASP A 201 -29.50 -20.70 18.33
N ASP A 202 -29.15 -21.75 17.58
CA ASP A 202 -29.28 -23.15 17.98
C ASP A 202 -27.93 -23.88 17.89
N PHE A 203 -27.59 -24.63 18.94
CA PHE A 203 -26.45 -25.52 18.95
C PHE A 203 -26.74 -26.81 19.75
N ASP A 204 -26.45 -27.99 19.16
CA ASP A 204 -26.65 -29.33 19.76
C ASP A 204 -28.09 -29.57 20.26
N GLY A 205 -29.09 -28.96 19.61
CA GLY A 205 -30.51 -29.07 19.96
C GLY A 205 -30.96 -28.16 21.09
N GLU A 206 -30.11 -27.31 21.63
CA GLU A 206 -30.46 -26.30 22.60
C GLU A 206 -30.58 -24.92 21.93
N LYS A 207 -31.68 -24.22 22.20
CA LYS A 207 -31.83 -22.83 21.80
C LYS A 207 -31.17 -21.90 22.81
N ALA A 208 -30.51 -20.88 22.30
CA ALA A 208 -29.99 -19.80 23.14
C ALA A 208 -31.16 -19.00 23.78
N LEU A 209 -30.93 -18.45 24.97
CA LEU A 209 -31.88 -17.53 25.61
C LEU A 209 -31.89 -16.20 24.87
N GLU A 210 -32.95 -15.44 25.06
CA GLU A 210 -33.12 -14.11 24.49
C GLU A 210 -31.93 -13.22 24.90
N GLY A 211 -31.19 -12.68 23.91
CA GLY A 211 -29.97 -11.88 24.11
C GLY A 211 -28.68 -12.70 24.22
N GLU A 212 -28.72 -14.01 24.01
CA GLU A 212 -27.54 -14.89 23.96
C GLU A 212 -27.49 -15.61 22.60
N LYS A 213 -26.30 -15.96 22.13
CA LYS A 213 -26.07 -16.81 20.95
C LYS A 213 -24.91 -17.76 21.19
N TYR A 214 -24.84 -18.80 20.39
CA TYR A 214 -23.72 -19.75 20.43
C TYR A 214 -22.65 -19.32 19.43
N ALA A 215 -21.40 -19.27 19.85
CA ALA A 215 -20.25 -19.00 19.00
C ALA A 215 -19.71 -20.30 18.39
N LEU A 216 -19.83 -20.47 17.10
CA LEU A 216 -19.33 -21.63 16.38
C LEU A 216 -18.09 -21.28 15.58
N VAL A 217 -17.04 -22.07 15.75
CA VAL A 217 -15.82 -21.99 14.93
C VAL A 217 -16.11 -22.48 13.53
N ARG A 218 -15.81 -21.66 12.54
CA ARG A 218 -15.93 -22.01 11.14
C ARG A 218 -14.62 -21.73 10.40
N PRO A 219 -14.02 -22.72 9.73
CA PRO A 219 -12.85 -22.50 8.89
C PRO A 219 -13.23 -21.64 7.68
N VAL A 220 -12.38 -20.70 7.35
CA VAL A 220 -12.54 -19.78 6.23
C VAL A 220 -11.29 -19.76 5.38
N HIS A 221 -11.47 -19.55 4.08
CA HIS A 221 -10.36 -19.24 3.19
C HIS A 221 -10.42 -17.77 2.84
N VAL A 222 -9.43 -17.05 3.34
CA VAL A 222 -9.29 -15.63 3.04
C VAL A 222 -8.60 -15.40 1.71
N GLY A 223 -8.88 -14.27 1.10
CA GLY A 223 -8.30 -13.83 -0.16
C GLY A 223 -7.47 -12.58 0.02
N LEU A 224 -7.83 -11.53 -0.73
CA LEU A 224 -7.17 -10.24 -0.63
C LEU A 224 -7.39 -9.60 0.73
N SER A 225 -6.35 -8.93 1.20
CA SER A 225 -6.35 -8.10 2.40
C SER A 225 -6.43 -6.64 1.99
N SER A 226 -7.30 -5.88 2.61
CA SER A 226 -7.24 -4.43 2.62
C SER A 226 -6.70 -3.94 3.98
N GLU A 227 -6.73 -2.64 4.23
CA GLU A 227 -6.25 -2.04 5.47
C GLU A 227 -6.99 -2.58 6.71
N ASP A 228 -8.31 -2.74 6.64
CA ASP A 228 -9.16 -3.13 7.76
C ASP A 228 -9.88 -4.47 7.57
N HIS A 229 -9.92 -5.04 6.36
CA HIS A 229 -10.76 -6.16 6.01
C HIS A 229 -10.02 -7.23 5.21
N TYR A 230 -10.45 -8.48 5.38
CA TYR A 230 -10.11 -9.61 4.50
C TYR A 230 -11.30 -9.98 3.63
N SER A 231 -11.07 -10.24 2.34
CA SER A 231 -12.06 -10.91 1.49
C SER A 231 -12.14 -12.39 1.84
N VAL A 232 -13.35 -12.95 1.85
CA VAL A 232 -13.57 -14.38 2.13
C VAL A 232 -13.96 -15.08 0.84
N LYS A 233 -13.14 -16.05 0.42
CA LYS A 233 -13.42 -16.87 -0.77
C LYS A 233 -14.43 -17.97 -0.48
N THR A 234 -14.30 -18.64 0.67
CA THR A 234 -15.19 -19.73 1.09
C THR A 234 -15.27 -19.82 2.60
N GLY A 235 -16.39 -20.34 3.11
CA GLY A 235 -16.56 -20.63 4.54
C GLY A 235 -17.64 -19.80 5.24
N LEU A 236 -18.05 -18.67 4.67
CA LEU A 236 -19.13 -17.83 5.19
C LEU A 236 -20.26 -17.68 4.17
N LYS A 237 -21.45 -17.37 4.69
CA LYS A 237 -22.61 -17.00 3.90
C LYS A 237 -22.96 -15.54 4.15
N ASP A 238 -23.68 -14.93 3.22
CA ASP A 238 -24.21 -13.57 3.41
C ASP A 238 -25.11 -13.49 4.66
N GLU A 239 -25.07 -12.35 5.32
CA GLU A 239 -25.88 -12.03 6.51
C GLU A 239 -25.57 -12.87 7.77
N GLU A 240 -24.50 -13.67 7.79
CA GLU A 240 -24.10 -14.36 9.01
C GLU A 240 -23.42 -13.38 9.99
N LEU A 241 -23.87 -13.41 11.24
CA LEU A 241 -23.26 -12.63 12.30
C LEU A 241 -21.93 -13.26 12.71
N ILE A 242 -20.86 -12.46 12.67
CA ILE A 242 -19.52 -12.87 13.07
C ILE A 242 -19.10 -12.16 14.35
N VAL A 243 -18.30 -12.81 15.16
CA VAL A 243 -17.75 -12.21 16.38
C VAL A 243 -16.51 -11.40 16.04
N THR A 244 -16.57 -10.11 16.33
CA THR A 244 -15.40 -9.21 16.30
C THR A 244 -14.93 -8.93 17.71
N GLY A 245 -13.65 -8.66 17.91
CA GLY A 245 -13.18 -8.31 19.24
C GLY A 245 -11.68 -8.43 19.44
N ARG A 246 -11.24 -8.32 20.69
CA ARG A 246 -9.83 -8.39 21.02
C ARG A 246 -9.27 -9.76 20.68
N PHE A 247 -8.16 -9.80 19.97
CA PHE A 247 -7.48 -11.03 19.54
C PHE A 247 -7.31 -12.05 20.67
N ARG A 248 -6.99 -11.62 21.90
CA ARG A 248 -6.82 -12.50 23.04
C ARG A 248 -8.09 -13.28 23.38
N ILE A 249 -9.25 -12.65 23.30
CA ILE A 249 -10.55 -13.28 23.58
C ILE A 249 -10.83 -14.33 22.52
N LEU A 250 -10.74 -13.96 21.23
CA LEU A 250 -10.99 -14.84 20.11
C LEU A 250 -9.99 -15.99 20.02
N SER A 251 -8.70 -15.75 20.36
CA SER A 251 -7.67 -16.77 20.24
C SER A 251 -7.59 -17.74 21.42
N LYS A 252 -7.91 -17.31 22.66
CA LYS A 252 -7.67 -18.10 23.87
C LYS A 252 -8.92 -18.40 24.69
N GLU A 253 -9.85 -17.46 24.78
CA GLU A 253 -10.98 -17.55 25.71
C GLU A 253 -12.23 -18.11 25.05
N LEU A 254 -12.53 -17.71 23.81
CA LEU A 254 -13.71 -18.14 23.09
C LEU A 254 -13.54 -19.56 22.56
N GLN A 255 -14.52 -20.43 22.83
CA GLN A 255 -14.51 -21.84 22.44
C GLN A 255 -15.72 -22.16 21.56
N HIS A 256 -15.59 -23.22 20.73
CA HIS A 256 -16.67 -23.72 19.91
C HIS A 256 -17.88 -24.15 20.76
N GLY A 257 -19.08 -23.62 20.43
CA GLY A 257 -20.32 -23.91 21.18
C GLY A 257 -20.46 -23.14 22.49
N MET A 258 -19.63 -22.12 22.73
CA MET A 258 -19.77 -21.29 23.92
C MET A 258 -20.91 -20.30 23.78
N LYS A 259 -21.75 -20.15 24.84
CA LYS A 259 -22.79 -19.12 24.90
C LYS A 259 -22.14 -17.75 25.14
N VAL A 260 -22.49 -16.79 24.32
CA VAL A 260 -22.00 -15.40 24.42
C VAL A 260 -23.17 -14.42 24.41
N LYS A 261 -23.02 -13.35 25.18
CA LYS A 261 -23.85 -12.17 25.04
C LYS A 261 -23.19 -11.27 24.01
N TYR A 262 -23.96 -10.73 23.10
CA TYR A 262 -23.45 -9.86 22.05
C TYR A 262 -24.15 -8.51 22.09
N GLU A 263 -23.41 -7.49 21.72
CA GLU A 263 -23.93 -6.18 21.39
C GLU A 263 -23.81 -6.03 19.88
N ASP A 264 -24.88 -5.63 19.24
CA ASP A 264 -24.91 -5.45 17.79
C ASP A 264 -24.31 -4.06 17.46
N GLU A 265 -23.13 -4.03 16.85
CA GLU A 265 -22.49 -2.77 16.44
C GLU A 265 -23.26 -2.05 15.32
N SER A 266 -24.19 -2.75 14.63
CA SER A 266 -25.02 -2.15 13.59
C SER A 266 -26.05 -1.15 14.10
N SER A 267 -26.22 -1.02 15.44
CA SER A 267 -27.19 -0.11 16.07
C SER A 267 -26.57 1.21 16.58
N SER A 268 -25.29 1.47 16.30
CA SER A 268 -24.58 2.69 16.72
C SER A 268 -24.33 3.60 15.53
N ASP A 269 -25.41 4.21 14.99
CA ASP A 269 -25.38 5.40 14.14
C ASP A 269 -25.93 6.61 14.90
#